data_0b655f4686423e2baa9f6331506f6ec3
#
_entry.id   0b655f4686423e2baa9f6331506f6ec3
#
_cell.length_a   1.000
_cell.length_b   1.000
_cell.length_c   1.000
_cell.angle_alpha   90.00
_cell.angle_beta   90.00
_cell.angle_gamma   90.00
#
_symmetry.space_group_name_H-M   'P 1'
#
loop_
_entity.id
_entity.type
_entity.pdbx_description
1 polymer ?
#
loop_
_entity_poly.entity_id
_entity_poly.type
_entity_poly.pdbx_seq_one_letter_code
_entity_poly.pdbx_strand_id
1 'polypeptide(L)'
;ASSDWRLRVDLTPPEDMLKEWGRWGDVPALSQLVNQHAKSYGLKFIAEVKKDTLHLISYPINPIDGATGAPLLQSADDLRRDRIDVDGLVSGVTQMLEAIAPQGLQRAMLYGPSKDDISPEWLRGIDLPAMTRPSLMPSTDSLAASGDLPALAYCLTRALNPDIRGQLAAGGIRGQLLAKDRLLRIMADGPLCPSKHAIVPLISQTLKELHIPEVEGLRLYGRRAGQKQPIWSYGYDYTERP
;
A
#
# COMPACT_ATOMS: atom_id res chain seq x y z
N ALA A 1 5.14 35.96 -0.38
CA ALA A 1 4.28 35.07 -1.14
C ALA A 1 3.50 34.19 -0.14
N SER A 2 2.20 34.40 -0.03
CA SER A 2 1.32 33.57 0.80
C SER A 2 1.34 32.15 0.21
N SER A 3 1.84 31.18 0.98
CA SER A 3 1.76 29.79 0.56
C SER A 3 0.32 29.31 0.73
N ASP A 4 -0.31 28.83 -0.33
CA ASP A 4 -1.68 28.29 -0.34
C ASP A 4 -1.81 26.94 0.38
N TRP A 5 -0.87 26.62 1.26
CA TRP A 5 -0.89 25.37 2.01
C TRP A 5 -1.96 25.40 3.10
N ARG A 6 -2.90 24.47 3.01
CA ARG A 6 -3.91 24.26 4.06
C ARG A 6 -3.39 23.28 5.09
N LEU A 7 -3.66 23.57 6.38
CA LEU A 7 -3.44 22.60 7.44
C LEU A 7 -4.50 21.50 7.30
N ARG A 8 -4.11 20.29 6.94
CA ARG A 8 -4.98 19.13 6.94
C ARG A 8 -4.57 18.22 8.09
N VAL A 9 -5.40 18.13 9.10
CA VAL A 9 -5.26 17.11 10.14
C VAL A 9 -6.05 15.90 9.66
N ASP A 10 -5.36 14.81 9.42
CA ASP A 10 -5.98 13.57 9.01
C ASP A 10 -6.16 12.70 10.25
N LEU A 11 -7.39 12.43 10.57
CA LEU A 11 -7.83 11.58 11.68
C LEU A 11 -8.31 10.22 11.18
N THR A 12 -7.91 9.83 9.96
CA THR A 12 -8.31 8.55 9.37
C THR A 12 -7.85 7.39 10.26
N PRO A 13 -8.75 6.53 10.73
CA PRO A 13 -8.38 5.35 11.49
C PRO A 13 -7.42 4.45 10.70
N PRO A 14 -6.52 3.71 11.36
CA PRO A 14 -5.58 2.81 10.68
C PRO A 14 -6.24 1.81 9.72
N GLU A 15 -7.42 1.31 10.06
CA GLU A 15 -8.16 0.38 9.21
C GLU A 15 -8.64 1.02 7.91
N ASP A 16 -9.11 2.26 7.96
CA ASP A 16 -9.55 3.00 6.79
C ASP A 16 -8.35 3.41 5.92
N MET A 17 -7.22 3.71 6.56
CA MET A 17 -5.96 3.97 5.86
C MET A 17 -5.49 2.73 5.08
N LEU A 18 -5.58 1.53 5.68
CA LEU A 18 -5.26 0.28 4.98
C LEU A 18 -6.18 0.04 3.78
N LYS A 19 -7.48 0.31 3.90
CA LYS A 19 -8.43 0.20 2.79
C LYS A 19 -8.13 1.21 1.68
N GLU A 20 -7.82 2.45 2.05
CA GLU A 20 -7.42 3.49 1.09
C GLU A 20 -6.16 3.07 0.30
N TRP A 21 -5.14 2.55 0.99
CA TRP A 21 -3.94 2.06 0.31
C TRP A 21 -4.21 0.81 -0.51
N GLY A 22 -5.06 -0.09 -0.02
CA GLY A 22 -5.53 -1.23 -0.79
C GLY A 22 -6.20 -0.84 -2.11
N ARG A 23 -6.94 0.28 -2.15
CA ARG A 23 -7.53 0.83 -3.38
C ARG A 23 -6.48 1.24 -4.41
N TRP A 24 -5.32 1.68 -3.98
CA TRP A 24 -4.19 1.96 -4.85
C TRP A 24 -3.41 0.72 -5.27
N GLY A 25 -3.89 -0.48 -4.93
CA GLY A 25 -3.21 -1.74 -5.26
C GLY A 25 -1.98 -2.03 -4.40
N ASP A 26 -1.85 -1.38 -3.22
CA ASP A 26 -0.72 -1.63 -2.30
C ASP A 26 -0.72 -3.05 -1.77
N VAL A 27 0.24 -3.84 -2.21
CA VAL A 27 0.33 -5.26 -1.86
C VAL A 27 0.50 -5.49 -0.36
N PRO A 28 1.35 -4.76 0.37
CA PRO A 28 1.44 -4.86 1.83
C PRO A 28 0.12 -4.53 2.54
N ALA A 29 -0.64 -3.52 2.09
CA ALA A 29 -1.94 -3.19 2.66
C ALA A 29 -2.97 -4.28 2.40
N LEU A 30 -3.08 -4.76 1.16
CA LEU A 30 -3.94 -5.88 0.77
C LEU A 30 -3.61 -7.14 1.56
N SER A 31 -2.30 -7.46 1.67
CA SER A 31 -1.84 -8.60 2.49
C SER A 31 -2.28 -8.49 3.94
N GLN A 32 -2.19 -7.30 4.53
CA GLN A 32 -2.59 -7.09 5.92
C GLN A 32 -4.09 -7.23 6.10
N LEU A 33 -4.91 -6.69 5.20
CA LEU A 33 -6.37 -6.81 5.22
C LEU A 33 -6.82 -8.28 5.06
N VAL A 34 -6.23 -9.00 4.10
CA VAL A 34 -6.49 -10.43 3.90
C VAL A 34 -6.13 -11.21 5.17
N ASN A 35 -4.98 -10.92 5.78
CA ASN A 35 -4.52 -11.61 6.98
C ASN A 35 -5.39 -11.32 8.21
N GLN A 36 -5.96 -10.12 8.34
CA GLN A 36 -6.93 -9.81 9.38
C GLN A 36 -8.17 -10.72 9.27
N HIS A 37 -8.67 -10.93 8.04
CA HIS A 37 -9.80 -11.80 7.77
C HIS A 37 -9.44 -13.29 7.96
N ALA A 38 -8.32 -13.73 7.40
CA ALA A 38 -7.88 -15.14 7.40
C ALA A 38 -7.49 -15.67 8.79
N LYS A 39 -7.21 -14.79 9.73
CA LYS A 39 -6.81 -15.16 11.10
C LYS A 39 -7.85 -16.03 11.79
N SER A 40 -9.15 -15.77 11.58
CA SER A 40 -10.25 -16.58 12.15
C SER A 40 -10.32 -17.99 11.57
N TYR A 41 -9.67 -18.24 10.43
CA TYR A 41 -9.56 -19.55 9.78
C TYR A 41 -8.23 -20.24 10.07
N GLY A 42 -7.40 -19.70 10.97
CA GLY A 42 -6.09 -20.27 11.30
C GLY A 42 -5.06 -20.17 10.18
N LEU A 43 -5.25 -19.27 9.22
CA LEU A 43 -4.38 -19.09 8.06
C LEU A 43 -3.72 -17.71 8.04
N LYS A 44 -2.54 -17.68 7.44
CA LYS A 44 -1.81 -16.47 7.09
C LYS A 44 -1.45 -16.53 5.60
N PHE A 45 -1.59 -15.40 4.90
CA PHE A 45 -1.25 -15.26 3.50
C PHE A 45 0.00 -14.41 3.28
N ILE A 46 0.82 -14.83 2.34
CA ILE A 46 1.83 -13.99 1.70
C ILE A 46 1.24 -13.54 0.37
N ALA A 47 1.32 -12.25 0.11
CA ALA A 47 0.81 -11.63 -1.11
C ALA A 47 1.96 -11.22 -2.03
N GLU A 48 1.83 -11.53 -3.30
CA GLU A 48 2.70 -11.04 -4.37
C GLU A 48 1.86 -10.66 -5.60
N VAL A 49 2.36 -9.76 -6.43
CA VAL A 49 1.70 -9.39 -7.68
C VAL A 49 2.57 -9.80 -8.86
N LYS A 50 1.96 -10.48 -9.82
CA LYS A 50 2.55 -10.80 -11.13
C LYS A 50 1.66 -10.22 -12.21
N LYS A 51 2.14 -9.21 -12.93
CA LYS A 51 1.35 -8.42 -13.88
C LYS A 51 0.17 -7.74 -13.19
N ASP A 52 -1.04 -8.18 -13.50
CA ASP A 52 -2.32 -7.68 -13.00
C ASP A 52 -3.03 -8.66 -12.05
N THR A 53 -2.32 -9.67 -11.59
CA THR A 53 -2.86 -10.73 -10.74
C THR A 53 -2.22 -10.72 -9.36
N LEU A 54 -3.06 -10.64 -8.32
CA LEU A 54 -2.67 -10.77 -6.91
C LEU A 54 -2.64 -12.25 -6.54
N HIS A 55 -1.48 -12.77 -6.19
CA HIS A 55 -1.29 -14.12 -5.69
C HIS A 55 -1.27 -14.11 -4.16
N LEU A 56 -2.16 -14.88 -3.54
CA LEU A 56 -2.33 -15.02 -2.10
C LEU A 56 -2.01 -16.46 -1.71
N ILE A 57 -0.82 -16.69 -1.17
CA ILE A 57 -0.32 -18.02 -0.81
C ILE A 57 -0.51 -18.22 0.67
N SER A 58 -1.32 -19.21 1.08
CA SER A 58 -1.65 -19.44 2.48
C SER A 58 -0.69 -20.41 3.16
N TYR A 59 -0.50 -20.14 4.46
CA TYR A 59 0.24 -20.98 5.39
C TYR A 59 -0.58 -21.14 6.67
N PRO A 60 -0.54 -22.30 7.34
CA PRO A 60 -1.18 -22.47 8.64
C PRO A 60 -0.48 -21.59 9.68
N ILE A 61 -1.27 -20.99 10.56
CA ILE A 61 -0.74 -20.30 11.74
C ILE A 61 -0.48 -21.38 12.78
N ASN A 62 0.80 -21.70 13.04
CA ASN A 62 1.15 -22.57 14.16
C ASN A 62 0.91 -21.79 15.46
N PRO A 63 0.00 -22.26 16.35
CA PRO A 63 -0.16 -21.64 17.65
C PRO A 63 1.15 -21.79 18.43
N ILE A 64 1.63 -20.69 19.02
CA ILE A 64 2.81 -20.65 19.87
C ILE A 64 2.31 -20.74 21.32
N ASP A 65 2.88 -21.63 22.12
CA ASP A 65 2.67 -21.64 23.56
C ASP A 65 3.18 -20.30 24.16
N GLY A 66 2.26 -19.55 24.74
CA GLY A 66 2.58 -18.23 25.32
C GLY A 66 3.53 -18.28 26.53
N ALA A 67 3.71 -19.46 27.15
CA ALA A 67 4.59 -19.64 28.31
C ALA A 67 6.02 -20.02 27.93
N THR A 68 6.19 -20.81 26.87
CA THR A 68 7.49 -21.38 26.48
C THR A 68 8.02 -20.80 25.16
N GLY A 69 7.19 -20.09 24.38
CA GLY A 69 7.54 -19.63 23.03
C GLY A 69 7.76 -20.77 22.03
N ALA A 70 7.51 -22.02 22.43
CA ALA A 70 7.60 -23.17 21.56
C ALA A 70 6.35 -23.32 20.71
N PRO A 71 6.47 -23.79 19.44
CA PRO A 71 5.28 -24.15 18.67
C PRO A 71 4.49 -25.20 19.45
N LEU A 72 3.22 -24.93 19.73
CA LEU A 72 2.31 -25.97 20.15
C LEU A 72 2.21 -26.95 18.98
N LEU A 73 2.90 -28.08 19.11
CA LEU A 73 2.79 -29.21 18.19
C LEU A 73 1.38 -29.78 18.35
N GLN A 74 0.41 -29.11 17.79
CA GLN A 74 -0.82 -29.78 17.41
C GLN A 74 -0.43 -30.78 16.33
N SER A 75 -0.72 -32.07 16.58
CA SER A 75 -0.40 -33.08 15.57
C SER A 75 -1.06 -32.68 14.25
N ALA A 76 -0.41 -33.03 13.14
CA ALA A 76 -0.99 -32.80 11.80
C ALA A 76 -2.43 -33.35 11.69
N ASP A 77 -2.83 -34.25 12.57
CA ASP A 77 -4.19 -34.81 12.69
C ASP A 77 -5.18 -33.90 13.42
N ASP A 78 -4.73 -33.00 14.31
CA ASP A 78 -5.62 -32.02 14.97
C ASP A 78 -5.96 -30.88 14.02
N LEU A 79 -5.03 -30.49 13.12
CA LEU A 79 -5.29 -29.55 12.01
C LEU A 79 -6.21 -30.16 10.93
N ARG A 80 -6.36 -31.49 10.88
CA ARG A 80 -7.28 -32.19 9.98
C ARG A 80 -8.70 -32.28 10.50
N ARG A 81 -8.93 -32.10 11.80
CA ARG A 81 -10.26 -32.27 12.41
C ARG A 81 -11.19 -31.10 12.19
N ASP A 82 -10.64 -29.86 12.12
CA ASP A 82 -11.42 -28.72 11.73
C ASP A 82 -11.15 -28.46 10.22
N ARG A 83 -12.01 -29.02 9.37
CA ARG A 83 -12.03 -28.65 7.94
C ARG A 83 -12.16 -27.14 7.87
N ILE A 84 -11.09 -26.48 7.43
CA ILE A 84 -11.13 -25.06 7.12
C ILE A 84 -12.32 -24.83 6.21
N ASP A 85 -13.22 -23.95 6.60
CA ASP A 85 -14.31 -23.49 5.71
C ASP A 85 -13.70 -22.63 4.59
N VAL A 86 -13.20 -23.33 3.56
CA VAL A 86 -12.56 -22.70 2.41
C VAL A 86 -13.54 -21.80 1.68
N ASP A 87 -14.79 -22.19 1.56
CA ASP A 87 -15.78 -21.42 0.81
C ASP A 87 -16.16 -20.14 1.56
N GLY A 88 -16.29 -20.21 2.89
CA GLY A 88 -16.48 -19.02 3.75
C GLY A 88 -15.27 -18.06 3.69
N LEU A 89 -14.05 -18.60 3.78
CA LEU A 89 -12.82 -17.81 3.64
C LEU A 89 -12.76 -17.10 2.28
N VAL A 90 -12.96 -17.84 1.19
CA VAL A 90 -12.91 -17.29 -0.18
C VAL A 90 -14.00 -16.25 -0.39
N SER A 91 -15.22 -16.51 0.09
CA SER A 91 -16.33 -15.55 0.00
C SER A 91 -16.00 -14.24 0.72
N GLY A 92 -15.46 -14.31 1.94
CA GLY A 92 -15.09 -13.12 2.71
C GLY A 92 -13.94 -12.33 2.06
N VAL A 93 -12.92 -13.01 1.54
CA VAL A 93 -11.82 -12.35 0.79
C VAL A 93 -12.35 -11.72 -0.49
N THR A 94 -13.27 -12.39 -1.21
CA THR A 94 -13.89 -11.87 -2.43
C THR A 94 -14.65 -10.57 -2.12
N GLN A 95 -15.56 -10.58 -1.15
CA GLN A 95 -16.34 -9.41 -0.76
C GLN A 95 -15.45 -8.23 -0.35
N MET A 96 -14.38 -8.52 0.39
CA MET A 96 -13.42 -7.51 0.81
C MET A 96 -12.68 -6.89 -0.39
N LEU A 97 -12.16 -7.71 -1.31
CA LEU A 97 -11.44 -7.23 -2.50
C LEU A 97 -12.37 -6.50 -3.48
N GLU A 98 -13.61 -6.94 -3.64
CA GLU A 98 -14.62 -6.24 -4.42
C GLU A 98 -14.95 -4.85 -3.83
N ALA A 99 -15.08 -4.76 -2.51
CA ALA A 99 -15.36 -3.51 -1.81
C ALA A 99 -14.17 -2.53 -1.88
N ILE A 100 -12.94 -3.03 -1.82
CA ILE A 100 -11.72 -2.23 -1.96
C ILE A 100 -11.54 -1.78 -3.40
N ALA A 101 -11.84 -2.65 -4.38
CA ALA A 101 -11.67 -2.39 -5.81
C ALA A 101 -10.25 -1.91 -6.16
N PRO A 102 -9.21 -2.75 -5.95
CA PRO A 102 -7.82 -2.33 -6.05
C PRO A 102 -7.45 -1.92 -7.49
N GLN A 103 -6.74 -0.81 -7.59
CA GLN A 103 -6.24 -0.24 -8.85
C GLN A 103 -5.19 -1.18 -9.48
N GLY A 104 -5.29 -1.41 -10.80
CA GLY A 104 -4.32 -2.17 -11.58
C GLY A 104 -4.37 -3.69 -11.38
N LEU A 105 -5.28 -4.21 -10.55
CA LEU A 105 -5.40 -5.64 -10.28
C LEU A 105 -6.72 -6.18 -10.86
N GLN A 106 -6.61 -7.07 -11.83
CA GLN A 106 -7.75 -7.66 -12.53
C GLN A 106 -8.21 -8.97 -11.90
N ARG A 107 -7.29 -9.71 -11.28
CA ARG A 107 -7.56 -11.01 -10.67
C ARG A 107 -6.86 -11.18 -9.34
N ALA A 108 -7.43 -12.06 -8.50
CA ALA A 108 -6.73 -12.63 -7.35
C ALA A 108 -6.76 -14.16 -7.43
N MET A 109 -5.64 -14.79 -7.07
CA MET A 109 -5.48 -16.24 -7.01
C MET A 109 -5.13 -16.62 -5.58
N LEU A 110 -5.99 -17.40 -4.94
CA LEU A 110 -5.80 -17.91 -3.60
C LEU A 110 -5.30 -19.36 -3.65
N TYR A 111 -4.19 -19.59 -2.99
CA TYR A 111 -3.54 -20.89 -2.90
C TYR A 111 -3.68 -21.42 -1.48
N GLY A 112 -4.25 -22.61 -1.33
CA GLY A 112 -4.33 -23.32 -0.07
C GLY A 112 -2.95 -23.72 0.47
N PRO A 113 -2.88 -24.17 1.73
CA PRO A 113 -1.64 -24.71 2.27
C PRO A 113 -1.13 -25.85 1.40
N SER A 114 0.17 -26.03 1.33
CA SER A 114 0.79 -27.18 0.67
C SER A 114 1.28 -28.18 1.70
N LYS A 115 1.12 -29.48 1.45
CA LYS A 115 1.69 -30.54 2.27
C LYS A 115 3.14 -30.81 1.93
N ASP A 116 3.51 -30.65 0.67
CA ASP A 116 4.79 -31.11 0.10
C ASP A 116 5.58 -29.96 -0.55
N ASP A 117 5.23 -28.71 -0.26
CA ASP A 117 5.75 -27.47 -0.88
C ASP A 117 5.66 -27.44 -2.44
N ILE A 118 4.97 -28.42 -3.03
CA ILE A 118 4.91 -28.58 -4.49
C ILE A 118 3.54 -28.13 -5.04
N SER A 119 2.45 -28.52 -4.36
CA SER A 119 1.09 -28.25 -4.86
C SER A 119 0.16 -27.78 -3.74
N PRO A 120 -0.61 -26.70 -3.97
CA PRO A 120 -1.59 -26.24 -2.98
C PRO A 120 -2.73 -27.27 -2.86
N GLU A 121 -3.28 -27.45 -1.66
CA GLU A 121 -4.44 -28.35 -1.42
C GLU A 121 -5.69 -27.90 -2.17
N TRP A 122 -5.81 -26.59 -2.39
CA TRP A 122 -6.88 -25.99 -3.19
C TRP A 122 -6.39 -24.72 -3.86
N LEU A 123 -7.06 -24.35 -4.95
CA LEU A 123 -6.81 -23.14 -5.73
C LEU A 123 -8.16 -22.48 -6.04
N ARG A 124 -8.25 -21.17 -5.84
CA ARG A 124 -9.44 -20.38 -6.17
C ARG A 124 -9.03 -19.09 -6.88
N GLY A 125 -9.73 -18.81 -7.99
CA GLY A 125 -9.61 -17.56 -8.73
C GLY A 125 -10.76 -16.61 -8.40
N ILE A 126 -10.47 -15.33 -8.30
CA ILE A 126 -11.41 -14.23 -8.08
C ILE A 126 -11.20 -13.21 -9.18
N ASP A 127 -12.22 -12.86 -9.92
CA ASP A 127 -12.19 -11.73 -10.85
C ASP A 127 -12.47 -10.45 -10.06
N LEU A 128 -11.57 -9.47 -10.18
CA LEU A 128 -11.65 -8.21 -9.46
C LEU A 128 -12.36 -7.12 -10.29
N PRO A 129 -12.84 -6.06 -9.67
CA PRO A 129 -13.61 -5.00 -10.37
C PRO A 129 -12.89 -4.38 -11.57
N ALA A 130 -11.57 -4.38 -11.62
CA ALA A 130 -10.80 -3.89 -12.77
C ALA A 130 -11.04 -4.71 -14.06
N MET A 131 -11.49 -5.96 -13.97
CA MET A 131 -11.88 -6.74 -15.15
C MET A 131 -13.02 -6.10 -15.95
N THR A 132 -13.93 -5.40 -15.26
CA THR A 132 -15.15 -4.81 -15.85
C THR A 132 -15.17 -3.30 -15.83
N ARG A 133 -14.24 -2.67 -15.09
CA ARG A 133 -14.16 -1.22 -14.91
C ARG A 133 -12.87 -0.68 -15.51
N PRO A 134 -12.89 -0.10 -16.74
CA PRO A 134 -11.68 0.39 -17.42
C PRO A 134 -10.87 1.41 -16.63
N SER A 135 -11.54 2.23 -15.78
CA SER A 135 -10.86 3.21 -14.91
C SER A 135 -9.96 2.59 -13.85
N LEU A 136 -10.16 1.30 -13.50
CA LEU A 136 -9.35 0.58 -12.54
C LEU A 136 -8.25 -0.27 -13.21
N MET A 137 -8.21 -0.37 -14.53
CA MET A 137 -7.20 -1.19 -15.24
C MET A 137 -5.78 -0.65 -15.15
N PRO A 138 -5.52 0.68 -15.27
CA PRO A 138 -4.16 1.18 -15.16
C PRO A 138 -3.61 0.95 -13.75
N SER A 139 -2.32 0.60 -13.64
CA SER A 139 -1.65 0.56 -12.34
C SER A 139 -1.52 1.97 -11.75
N THR A 140 -1.36 2.06 -10.43
CA THR A 140 -1.16 3.33 -9.74
C THR A 140 0.06 4.07 -10.26
N ASP A 141 1.16 3.37 -10.52
CA ASP A 141 2.38 3.96 -11.11
C ASP A 141 2.11 4.50 -12.52
N SER A 142 1.32 3.78 -13.33
CA SER A 142 0.93 4.24 -14.67
C SER A 142 0.06 5.49 -14.62
N LEU A 143 -0.87 5.58 -13.65
CA LEU A 143 -1.66 6.79 -13.42
C LEU A 143 -0.78 7.95 -12.98
N ALA A 144 0.12 7.74 -12.03
CA ALA A 144 1.06 8.75 -11.56
C ALA A 144 1.97 9.25 -12.71
N ALA A 145 2.47 8.32 -13.53
CA ALA A 145 3.26 8.64 -14.72
C ALA A 145 2.48 9.44 -15.78
N SER A 146 1.16 9.25 -15.87
CA SER A 146 0.29 10.05 -16.75
C SER A 146 -0.10 11.41 -16.18
N GLY A 147 0.37 11.75 -14.97
CA GLY A 147 0.11 13.04 -14.32
C GLY A 147 -1.12 13.06 -13.40
N ASP A 148 -1.69 11.90 -13.05
CA ASP A 148 -2.75 11.82 -12.04
C ASP A 148 -2.20 12.21 -10.67
N LEU A 149 -2.59 13.38 -10.17
CA LEU A 149 -2.06 13.91 -8.92
C LEU A 149 -2.42 13.09 -7.68
N PRO A 150 -3.63 12.53 -7.52
CA PRO A 150 -3.94 11.59 -6.45
C PRO A 150 -3.04 10.35 -6.43
N ALA A 151 -2.84 9.70 -7.58
CA ALA A 151 -1.94 8.56 -7.71
C ALA A 151 -0.50 8.92 -7.37
N LEU A 152 -0.02 10.06 -7.88
CA LEU A 152 1.31 10.57 -7.57
C LEU A 152 1.49 10.88 -6.07
N ALA A 153 0.48 11.50 -5.44
CA ALA A 153 0.50 11.75 -3.99
C ALA A 153 0.62 10.46 -3.19
N TYR A 154 -0.10 9.43 -3.62
CA TYR A 154 -0.01 8.10 -3.02
C TYR A 154 1.39 7.50 -3.21
N CYS A 155 1.93 7.45 -4.44
CA CYS A 155 3.28 6.91 -4.71
C CYS A 155 4.35 7.59 -3.85
N LEU A 156 4.32 8.93 -3.76
CA LEU A 156 5.24 9.68 -2.92
C LEU A 156 5.06 9.39 -1.43
N THR A 157 3.81 9.30 -0.95
CA THR A 157 3.54 8.94 0.45
C THR A 157 4.08 7.55 0.78
N ARG A 158 3.92 6.58 -0.14
CA ARG A 158 4.48 5.24 0.04
C ARG A 158 5.99 5.20 0.00
N ALA A 159 6.61 5.94 -0.90
CA ALA A 159 8.08 6.08 -0.92
C ALA A 159 8.63 6.66 0.39
N LEU A 160 7.94 7.65 0.96
CA LEU A 160 8.28 8.25 2.25
C LEU A 160 8.03 7.34 3.45
N ASN A 161 7.21 6.29 3.30
CA ASN A 161 6.80 5.37 4.36
C ASN A 161 6.87 3.91 3.87
N PRO A 162 8.05 3.36 3.68
CA PRO A 162 8.21 1.99 3.20
C PRO A 162 7.67 0.95 4.21
N ASP A 163 7.76 1.24 5.51
CA ASP A 163 7.19 0.41 6.57
C ASP A 163 5.74 0.82 6.88
N ILE A 164 4.80 0.04 6.37
CA ILE A 164 3.37 0.25 6.59
C ILE A 164 2.98 0.18 8.09
N ARG A 165 3.61 -0.70 8.86
CA ARG A 165 3.29 -0.88 10.29
C ARG A 165 3.76 0.32 11.10
N GLY A 166 4.97 0.80 10.82
CA GLY A 166 5.52 2.00 11.44
C GLY A 166 4.65 3.22 11.12
N GLN A 167 4.19 3.36 9.89
CA GLN A 167 3.30 4.46 9.51
C GLN A 167 1.94 4.39 10.21
N LEU A 168 1.31 3.22 10.28
CA LEU A 168 0.03 3.06 10.97
C LEU A 168 0.15 3.39 12.47
N ALA A 169 1.28 3.02 13.10
CA ALA A 169 1.52 3.29 14.51
C ALA A 169 1.83 4.76 14.84
N ALA A 170 2.58 5.44 13.96
CA ALA A 170 3.14 6.78 14.24
C ALA A 170 2.55 7.90 13.37
N GLY A 171 1.64 7.59 12.45
CA GLY A 171 1.08 8.56 11.48
C GLY A 171 1.99 8.86 10.28
N GLY A 172 3.27 8.43 10.32
CA GLY A 172 4.21 8.53 9.20
C GLY A 172 4.46 9.94 8.66
N ILE A 173 5.01 9.99 7.45
CA ILE A 173 5.24 11.22 6.70
C ILE A 173 4.18 11.32 5.61
N ARG A 174 3.51 12.45 5.50
CA ARG A 174 2.50 12.70 4.47
C ARG A 174 3.04 13.62 3.39
N GLY A 175 2.76 13.27 2.14
CA GLY A 175 3.03 14.10 0.98
C GLY A 175 1.78 14.85 0.56
N GLN A 176 1.78 16.19 0.65
CA GLN A 176 0.76 17.04 0.03
C GLN A 176 1.32 17.59 -1.28
N LEU A 177 0.57 17.40 -2.37
CA LEU A 177 0.97 17.86 -3.70
C LEU A 177 0.15 19.06 -4.16
N LEU A 178 0.83 19.96 -4.86
CA LEU A 178 0.22 21.05 -5.59
C LEU A 178 0.99 21.22 -6.90
N ALA A 179 0.34 21.00 -8.04
CA ALA A 179 0.86 21.33 -9.35
C ALA A 179 0.35 22.71 -9.75
N LYS A 180 1.27 23.63 -10.05
CA LYS A 180 0.95 24.98 -10.55
C LYS A 180 2.09 25.51 -11.40
N ASP A 181 1.76 26.08 -12.55
CA ASP A 181 2.72 26.73 -13.44
C ASP A 181 3.89 25.79 -13.82
N ARG A 182 3.59 24.54 -14.16
CA ARG A 182 4.56 23.46 -14.47
C ARG A 182 5.56 23.16 -13.34
N LEU A 183 5.31 23.70 -12.15
CA LEU A 183 6.06 23.40 -10.94
C LEU A 183 5.29 22.43 -10.06
N LEU A 184 5.96 21.34 -9.67
CA LEU A 184 5.44 20.44 -8.68
C LEU A 184 5.91 20.88 -7.29
N ARG A 185 4.97 21.21 -6.44
CA ARG A 185 5.21 21.59 -5.04
C ARG A 185 4.79 20.46 -4.14
N ILE A 186 5.70 20.03 -3.28
CA ILE A 186 5.46 18.90 -2.36
C ILE A 186 5.78 19.37 -0.95
N MET A 187 4.80 19.20 -0.05
CA MET A 187 4.98 19.38 1.39
C MET A 187 5.07 18.03 2.05
N ALA A 188 6.18 17.73 2.70
CA ALA A 188 6.36 16.56 3.54
C ALA A 188 6.06 16.93 5.00
N ASP A 189 4.93 16.41 5.51
CA ASP A 189 4.45 16.60 6.87
C ASP A 189 4.68 15.35 7.71
N GLY A 190 5.23 15.49 8.91
CA GLY A 190 5.39 14.36 9.83
C GLY A 190 5.22 14.78 11.29
N PRO A 191 5.04 13.84 12.24
CA PRO A 191 5.01 14.12 13.68
C PRO A 191 6.26 14.87 14.16
N LEU A 192 7.40 14.52 13.56
CA LEU A 192 8.63 15.30 13.58
C LEU A 192 8.86 15.84 12.17
N CYS A 193 9.50 17.03 12.05
CA CYS A 193 9.86 17.54 10.72
C CYS A 193 10.77 16.55 10.01
N PRO A 194 10.38 16.05 8.81
CA PRO A 194 11.20 15.11 8.06
C PRO A 194 12.56 15.73 7.70
N SER A 195 13.62 14.92 7.73
CA SER A 195 14.97 15.38 7.41
C SER A 195 15.09 15.71 5.90
N LYS A 196 15.56 16.93 5.59
CA LYS A 196 15.80 17.35 4.21
C LYS A 196 16.72 16.38 3.46
N HIS A 197 17.80 15.92 4.10
CA HIS A 197 18.78 15.02 3.49
C HIS A 197 18.23 13.63 3.18
N ALA A 198 17.22 13.17 3.93
CA ALA A 198 16.56 11.89 3.67
C ALA A 198 15.48 12.02 2.58
N ILE A 199 14.69 13.10 2.63
CA ILE A 199 13.49 13.27 1.79
C ILE A 199 13.83 13.68 0.36
N VAL A 200 14.76 14.61 0.18
CA VAL A 200 15.08 15.17 -1.16
C VAL A 200 15.57 14.11 -2.14
N PRO A 201 16.54 13.25 -1.82
CA PRO A 201 16.98 12.20 -2.75
C PRO A 201 15.86 11.22 -3.08
N LEU A 202 15.09 10.79 -2.08
CA LEU A 202 14.02 9.82 -2.22
C LEU A 202 12.91 10.32 -3.16
N ILE A 203 12.39 11.52 -2.92
CA ILE A 203 11.37 12.12 -3.78
C ILE A 203 11.93 12.35 -5.19
N SER A 204 13.16 12.85 -5.31
CA SER A 204 13.77 13.10 -6.63
C SER A 204 13.94 11.82 -7.43
N GLN A 205 14.29 10.72 -6.77
CA GLN A 205 14.40 9.41 -7.41
C GLN A 205 13.03 8.89 -7.85
N THR A 206 12.03 8.91 -6.97
CA THR A 206 10.66 8.49 -7.30
C THR A 206 10.09 9.25 -8.50
N LEU A 207 10.28 10.58 -8.54
CA LEU A 207 9.83 11.40 -9.67
C LEU A 207 10.56 11.10 -10.98
N LYS A 208 11.85 10.75 -10.91
CA LYS A 208 12.62 10.30 -12.09
C LYS A 208 12.11 8.95 -12.61
N GLU A 209 11.83 8.02 -11.72
CA GLU A 209 11.31 6.69 -12.08
C GLU A 209 9.93 6.76 -12.71
N LEU A 210 9.07 7.65 -12.22
CA LEU A 210 7.72 7.87 -12.74
C LEU A 210 7.68 8.63 -14.07
N HIS A 211 8.74 9.31 -14.49
CA HIS A 211 8.82 10.07 -15.75
C HIS A 211 7.64 11.00 -15.99
N ILE A 212 7.26 11.82 -15.01
CA ILE A 212 6.06 12.65 -15.07
C ILE A 212 6.20 13.72 -16.17
N PRO A 213 5.26 13.80 -17.12
CA PRO A 213 5.28 14.78 -18.19
C PRO A 213 5.01 16.19 -17.64
N GLU A 214 5.50 17.20 -18.38
CA GLU A 214 5.18 18.62 -18.18
C GLU A 214 5.61 19.25 -16.83
N VAL A 215 6.43 18.57 -16.02
CA VAL A 215 7.01 19.15 -14.80
C VAL A 215 8.36 19.76 -15.14
N GLU A 216 8.48 21.09 -15.03
CA GLU A 216 9.72 21.86 -15.29
C GLU A 216 10.53 22.13 -14.03
N GLY A 217 9.96 21.94 -12.86
CA GLY A 217 10.66 22.16 -11.62
C GLY A 217 9.97 21.55 -10.42
N LEU A 218 10.77 21.40 -9.37
CA LEU A 218 10.38 20.82 -8.10
C LEU A 218 10.60 21.81 -6.96
N ARG A 219 9.65 21.93 -6.06
CA ARG A 219 9.78 22.67 -4.80
C ARG A 219 9.32 21.76 -3.66
N LEU A 220 10.27 21.37 -2.82
CA LEU A 220 10.02 20.53 -1.65
C LEU A 220 10.04 21.38 -0.39
N TYR A 221 9.18 21.04 0.53
CA TYR A 221 9.05 21.69 1.83
C TYR A 221 8.92 20.62 2.91
N GLY A 222 9.61 20.81 4.03
CA GLY A 222 9.46 19.95 5.19
C GLY A 222 8.85 20.71 6.35
N ARG A 223 7.85 20.10 6.99
CA ARG A 223 7.09 20.70 8.05
C ARG A 223 6.82 19.68 9.16
N ARG A 224 6.80 20.15 10.41
CA ARG A 224 6.21 19.38 11.49
C ARG A 224 4.69 19.50 11.40
N ALA A 225 3.97 18.40 11.52
CA ALA A 225 2.51 18.39 11.52
C ALA A 225 1.95 19.37 12.55
N GLY A 226 0.95 20.15 12.15
CA GLY A 226 0.36 21.21 12.97
C GLY A 226 1.02 22.59 12.85
N GLN A 227 2.21 22.72 12.28
CA GLN A 227 2.83 24.03 12.04
C GLN A 227 2.31 24.68 10.75
N LYS A 228 2.21 26.01 10.72
CA LYS A 228 1.74 26.76 9.54
C LYS A 228 2.80 26.89 8.44
N GLN A 229 4.07 27.01 8.84
CA GLN A 229 5.17 27.26 7.92
C GLN A 229 6.13 26.08 7.84
N PRO A 230 6.75 25.84 6.67
CA PRO A 230 7.80 24.85 6.55
C PRO A 230 9.05 25.26 7.33
N ILE A 231 9.76 24.28 7.88
CA ILE A 231 11.04 24.46 8.58
C ILE A 231 12.17 24.56 7.58
N TRP A 232 12.06 23.84 6.46
CA TRP A 232 13.04 23.89 5.36
C TRP A 232 12.35 23.85 4.00
N SER A 233 13.07 24.33 2.99
CA SER A 233 12.67 24.26 1.59
C SER A 233 13.85 23.80 0.72
N TYR A 234 13.51 23.25 -0.44
CA TYR A 234 14.45 22.86 -1.49
C TYR A 234 13.82 23.14 -2.84
N GLY A 235 14.58 23.66 -3.77
CA GLY A 235 14.13 23.92 -5.14
C GLY A 235 15.10 23.31 -6.14
N TYR A 236 14.54 22.73 -7.20
CA TYR A 236 15.28 22.24 -8.35
C TYR A 236 14.48 22.54 -9.62
N ASP A 237 15.14 23.12 -10.59
CA ASP A 237 14.56 23.39 -11.92
C ASP A 237 15.17 22.40 -12.91
N TYR A 238 14.30 21.69 -13.62
CA TYR A 238 14.71 20.80 -14.70
C TYR A 238 15.04 21.68 -15.92
N THR A 239 16.27 22.20 -15.97
CA THR A 239 16.77 22.87 -17.15
C THR A 239 17.06 21.85 -18.22
N GLU A 240 16.32 21.96 -19.33
CA GLU A 240 16.50 21.24 -20.60
C GLU A 240 16.36 19.70 -20.50
N ARG A 241 15.25 19.20 -21.02
CA ARG A 241 15.23 17.87 -21.61
C ARG A 241 15.91 17.98 -22.98
N PRO A 242 16.94 17.15 -23.24
CA PRO A 242 17.47 17.03 -24.58
C PRO A 242 16.42 16.54 -25.57
#